data_05666224a2bda311e38baec51aea65b0
#
_entry.id   05666224a2bda311e38baec51aea65b0
#
_cell.length_a   1.000
_cell.length_b   1.000
_cell.length_c   1.000
_cell.angle_alpha   90.00
_cell.angle_beta   90.00
_cell.angle_gamma   90.00
#
_symmetry.space_group_name_H-M   'P 1'
#
loop_
_entity.id
_entity.type
_entity.pdbx_description
1 polymer ?
#
loop_
_entity_poly.entity_id
_entity_poly.type
_entity_poly.pdbx_seq_one_letter_code
_entity_poly.pdbx_strand_id
1 'polypeptide(L)'
;MDRTAMKQLEAWKTSRNRKPLIIRGARQTGKTWLSEEFGRTRYEAVARIDLMNNERARSFFDGDLDVSRILRNISLETGVPITADTLVLLDEIQECPRALTALKYFCEDARAYHVIATGSYMGIARHEDTSYPVGKVDTLTLRPMDFTEYLRAIGQGMMADAMSD
;
A
#
# COMPACT_ATOMS: atom_id res chain seq x y z
N MET A 1 3.69 6.73 -21.34
CA MET A 1 3.86 5.40 -21.22
C MET A 1 4.67 5.03 -20.05
N ASP A 2 5.95 5.19 -20.17
CA ASP A 2 6.80 4.89 -19.05
C ASP A 2 6.38 5.67 -17.83
N ARG A 3 6.58 5.12 -16.64
CA ARG A 3 6.25 5.73 -15.36
C ARG A 3 4.75 5.92 -15.11
N THR A 4 3.92 5.20 -15.85
CA THR A 4 2.48 5.35 -15.67
C THR A 4 2.07 5.11 -14.21
N ALA A 5 2.55 4.02 -13.61
CA ALA A 5 2.21 3.70 -12.23
C ALA A 5 2.74 4.76 -11.27
N MET A 6 3.98 5.23 -11.48
CA MET A 6 4.55 6.25 -10.61
C MET A 6 3.77 7.57 -10.71
N LYS A 7 3.36 7.94 -11.91
CA LYS A 7 2.54 9.15 -12.09
C LYS A 7 1.21 9.04 -11.36
N GLN A 8 0.60 7.85 -11.40
CA GLN A 8 -0.65 7.63 -10.69
C GLN A 8 -0.46 7.72 -9.18
N LEU A 9 0.67 7.22 -8.67
CA LEU A 9 0.98 7.34 -7.25
C LEU A 9 1.21 8.79 -6.85
N GLU A 10 1.90 9.55 -7.68
CA GLU A 10 2.12 10.97 -7.41
C GLU A 10 0.83 11.76 -7.41
N ALA A 11 -0.06 11.46 -8.36
CA ALA A 11 -1.36 12.11 -8.42
C ALA A 11 -2.19 11.78 -7.19
N TRP A 12 -2.12 10.51 -6.74
CA TRP A 12 -2.80 10.11 -5.51
C TRP A 12 -2.27 10.88 -4.31
N LYS A 13 -0.96 11.00 -4.18
CA LYS A 13 -0.35 11.65 -3.02
C LYS A 13 -0.82 13.09 -2.86
N THR A 14 -0.98 13.80 -3.97
CA THR A 14 -1.32 15.22 -3.94
C THR A 14 -2.81 15.50 -4.11
N SER A 15 -3.63 14.47 -4.24
CA SER A 15 -5.06 14.63 -4.43
C SER A 15 -5.71 15.23 -3.17
N ARG A 16 -6.63 16.17 -3.36
CA ARG A 16 -7.37 16.75 -2.26
C ARG A 16 -8.34 15.77 -1.61
N ASN A 17 -8.79 14.80 -2.39
CA ASN A 17 -9.73 13.79 -1.90
C ASN A 17 -9.02 12.46 -1.65
N ARG A 18 -7.72 12.50 -1.35
CA ARG A 18 -6.93 11.30 -1.14
C ARG A 18 -7.52 10.43 -0.07
N LYS A 19 -7.69 9.16 -0.40
CA LYS A 19 -8.11 8.10 0.51
C LYS A 19 -6.97 7.10 0.62
N PRO A 20 -7.00 6.18 1.60
CA PRO A 20 -6.03 5.09 1.57
C PRO A 20 -6.05 4.39 0.22
N LEU A 21 -4.88 4.03 -0.27
CA LEU A 21 -4.75 3.45 -1.59
C LEU A 21 -4.50 1.95 -1.51
N ILE A 22 -5.24 1.18 -2.31
CA ILE A 22 -4.97 -0.23 -2.47
C ILE A 22 -4.31 -0.43 -3.83
N ILE A 23 -3.07 -0.94 -3.82
CA ILE A 23 -2.40 -1.37 -5.04
C ILE A 23 -2.64 -2.86 -5.17
N ARG A 24 -3.37 -3.25 -6.20
CA ARG A 24 -3.70 -4.65 -6.42
C ARG A 24 -3.13 -5.11 -7.75
N GLY A 25 -2.86 -6.41 -7.83
CA GLY A 25 -2.31 -6.99 -9.04
C GLY A 25 -1.96 -8.44 -8.80
N ALA A 26 -1.58 -9.13 -9.86
CA ALA A 26 -1.17 -10.52 -9.74
C ALA A 26 0.10 -10.63 -8.89
N ARG A 27 0.37 -11.83 -8.40
CA ARG A 27 1.60 -12.08 -7.68
C ARG A 27 2.79 -11.74 -8.57
N GLN A 28 3.85 -11.25 -7.94
CA GLN A 28 5.12 -10.96 -8.63
C GLN A 28 5.00 -9.88 -9.69
N THR A 29 4.06 -8.94 -9.51
CA THR A 29 3.97 -7.77 -10.38
C THR A 29 4.79 -6.59 -9.87
N GLY A 30 5.49 -6.76 -8.74
CA GLY A 30 6.31 -5.69 -8.19
C GLY A 30 5.57 -4.68 -7.34
N LYS A 31 4.40 -5.04 -6.82
CA LYS A 31 3.60 -4.11 -6.00
C LYS A 31 4.37 -3.59 -4.79
N THR A 32 5.01 -4.51 -4.07
CA THR A 32 5.77 -4.14 -2.88
C THR A 32 6.96 -3.27 -3.24
N TRP A 33 7.71 -3.69 -4.27
CA TRP A 33 8.88 -2.93 -4.69
C TRP A 33 8.50 -1.51 -5.12
N LEU A 34 7.45 -1.40 -5.93
CA LEU A 34 7.00 -0.09 -6.41
C LEU A 34 6.57 0.80 -5.25
N SER A 35 5.84 0.23 -4.28
CA SER A 35 5.36 0.98 -3.13
C SER A 35 6.51 1.46 -2.25
N GLU A 36 7.51 0.59 -2.04
CA GLU A 36 8.68 0.96 -1.26
C GLU A 36 9.51 2.01 -1.97
N GLU A 37 9.67 1.89 -3.27
CA GLU A 37 10.41 2.88 -4.05
C GLU A 37 9.71 4.24 -4.03
N PHE A 38 8.39 4.23 -4.16
CA PHE A 38 7.61 5.45 -4.06
C PHE A 38 7.80 6.10 -2.68
N GLY A 39 7.72 5.29 -1.62
CA GLY A 39 7.91 5.78 -0.26
C GLY A 39 9.31 6.33 -0.05
N ARG A 40 10.32 5.62 -0.52
CA ARG A 40 11.70 6.02 -0.35
C ARG A 40 12.01 7.36 -1.04
N THR A 41 11.39 7.60 -2.18
CA THR A 41 11.71 8.78 -3.00
C THR A 41 10.78 9.96 -2.76
N ARG A 42 9.61 9.75 -2.18
CA ARG A 42 8.59 10.80 -2.04
C ARG A 42 8.23 11.13 -0.60
N TYR A 43 8.73 10.39 0.37
CA TYR A 43 8.42 10.56 1.78
C TYR A 43 9.71 10.59 2.59
N GLU A 44 9.63 11.12 3.81
CA GLU A 44 10.79 11.13 4.71
C GLU A 44 11.10 9.72 5.23
N ALA A 45 10.07 8.90 5.41
CA ALA A 45 10.25 7.56 5.94
C ALA A 45 9.12 6.65 5.48
N VAL A 46 9.38 5.34 5.54
CA VAL A 46 8.39 4.32 5.22
C VAL A 46 8.25 3.40 6.42
N ALA A 47 7.02 3.24 6.90
CA ALA A 47 6.69 2.30 7.95
C ALA A 47 5.97 1.12 7.29
N ARG A 48 6.70 0.04 7.04
CA ARG A 48 6.18 -1.12 6.32
C ARG A 48 5.87 -2.26 7.26
N ILE A 49 4.70 -2.85 7.08
CA ILE A 49 4.25 -4.02 7.83
C ILE A 49 3.85 -5.11 6.84
N ASP A 50 4.40 -6.32 7.04
CA ASP A 50 4.08 -7.48 6.24
C ASP A 50 2.98 -8.28 6.93
N LEU A 51 1.76 -8.16 6.42
CA LEU A 51 0.61 -8.81 7.05
C LEU A 51 0.54 -10.31 6.75
N MET A 52 1.32 -10.78 5.78
CA MET A 52 1.36 -12.21 5.49
C MET A 52 2.23 -12.97 6.49
N ASN A 53 3.40 -12.45 6.79
CA ASN A 53 4.39 -13.18 7.57
C ASN A 53 4.58 -12.67 8.99
N ASN A 54 3.81 -11.67 9.41
CA ASN A 54 3.97 -11.09 10.74
C ASN A 54 2.66 -11.18 11.52
N GLU A 55 2.59 -12.21 12.36
CA GLU A 55 1.39 -12.46 13.15
C GLU A 55 1.13 -11.33 14.15
N ARG A 56 2.19 -10.76 14.73
CA ARG A 56 2.03 -9.64 15.65
C ARG A 56 1.40 -8.45 14.96
N ALA A 57 1.83 -8.16 13.72
CA ALA A 57 1.27 -7.05 12.96
C ALA A 57 -0.22 -7.26 12.69
N ARG A 58 -0.61 -8.49 12.40
CA ARG A 58 -2.04 -8.77 12.21
C ARG A 58 -2.84 -8.50 13.48
N SER A 59 -2.24 -8.74 14.64
CA SER A 59 -2.92 -8.53 15.92
C SER A 59 -3.18 -7.06 16.21
N PHE A 60 -2.50 -6.13 15.53
CA PHE A 60 -2.76 -4.70 15.71
C PHE A 60 -4.18 -4.33 15.31
N PHE A 61 -4.82 -5.15 14.49
CA PHE A 61 -6.17 -4.90 13.99
C PHE A 61 -7.24 -5.69 14.73
N ASP A 62 -6.86 -6.34 15.83
CA ASP A 62 -7.82 -7.04 16.68
C ASP A 62 -8.55 -6.04 17.57
N GLY A 63 -9.74 -6.42 18.03
CA GLY A 63 -10.53 -5.56 18.91
C GLY A 63 -11.13 -4.40 18.14
N ASP A 64 -11.10 -3.20 18.75
CA ASP A 64 -11.58 -2.02 18.04
C ASP A 64 -10.56 -1.60 16.98
N LEU A 65 -11.01 -0.79 16.04
CA LEU A 65 -10.14 -0.30 14.95
C LEU A 65 -9.81 1.17 15.18
N ASP A 66 -9.35 1.48 16.37
CA ASP A 66 -8.89 2.84 16.70
C ASP A 66 -7.58 3.11 15.96
N VAL A 67 -7.63 4.02 15.00
CA VAL A 67 -6.48 4.30 14.14
C VAL A 67 -5.30 4.86 14.92
N SER A 68 -5.53 5.62 15.98
CA SER A 68 -4.43 6.14 16.79
C SER A 68 -3.64 5.01 17.44
N ARG A 69 -4.34 4.01 17.99
CA ARG A 69 -3.68 2.85 18.58
C ARG A 69 -2.96 2.02 17.53
N ILE A 70 -3.61 1.84 16.38
CA ILE A 70 -3.01 1.06 15.29
C ILE A 70 -1.72 1.74 14.82
N LEU A 71 -1.76 3.05 14.60
CA LEU A 71 -0.57 3.78 14.14
C LEU A 71 0.55 3.73 15.18
N ARG A 72 0.20 3.81 16.46
CA ARG A 72 1.21 3.69 17.52
C ARG A 72 1.88 2.32 17.49
N ASN A 73 1.09 1.27 17.33
CA ASN A 73 1.64 -0.08 17.26
C ASN A 73 2.50 -0.27 16.03
N ILE A 74 2.12 0.29 14.90
CA ILE A 74 2.94 0.23 13.68
C ILE A 74 4.25 0.97 13.90
N SER A 75 4.19 2.14 14.54
CA SER A 75 5.39 2.90 14.83
C SER A 75 6.35 2.12 15.72
N LEU A 76 5.83 1.47 16.75
CA LEU A 76 6.65 0.67 17.65
C LEU A 76 7.24 -0.54 16.95
N GLU A 77 6.46 -1.20 16.11
CA GLU A 77 6.92 -2.40 15.41
C GLU A 77 8.02 -2.07 14.40
N THR A 78 7.88 -0.96 13.68
CA THR A 78 8.80 -0.60 12.61
C THR A 78 9.97 0.26 13.09
N GLY A 79 9.86 0.86 14.27
CA GLY A 79 10.85 1.82 14.74
C GLY A 79 10.80 3.15 14.03
N VAL A 80 9.74 3.43 13.28
CA VAL A 80 9.60 4.63 12.46
C VAL A 80 8.54 5.53 13.05
N PRO A 81 8.86 6.79 13.40
CA PRO A 81 7.84 7.75 13.81
C PRO A 81 6.91 8.03 12.64
N ILE A 82 5.60 7.95 12.89
CA ILE A 82 4.62 8.12 11.81
C ILE A 82 4.07 9.53 11.85
N THR A 83 4.34 10.29 10.79
CA THR A 83 3.87 11.66 10.60
C THR A 83 3.15 11.74 9.27
N ALA A 84 2.69 12.95 8.90
CA ALA A 84 2.09 13.17 7.59
C ALA A 84 3.10 12.96 6.45
N ASP A 85 4.40 12.98 6.74
CA ASP A 85 5.46 12.74 5.76
C ASP A 85 5.97 11.31 5.76
N THR A 86 5.31 10.43 6.46
CA THR A 86 5.64 9.00 6.49
C THR A 86 4.65 8.23 5.64
N LEU A 87 5.15 7.34 4.79
CA LEU A 87 4.26 6.42 4.09
C LEU A 87 4.06 5.18 4.96
N VAL A 88 2.81 4.90 5.31
CA VAL A 88 2.44 3.66 5.99
C VAL A 88 2.10 2.64 4.92
N LEU A 89 2.84 1.54 4.90
CA LEU A 89 2.69 0.51 3.87
C LEU A 89 2.24 -0.79 4.51
N LEU A 90 1.01 -1.21 4.18
CA LEU A 90 0.43 -2.45 4.68
C LEU A 90 0.51 -3.49 3.57
N ASP A 91 1.50 -4.37 3.67
CA ASP A 91 1.81 -5.32 2.61
C ASP A 91 0.98 -6.59 2.77
N GLU A 92 0.46 -7.12 1.66
CA GLU A 92 -0.34 -8.34 1.63
C GLU A 92 -1.59 -8.23 2.50
N ILE A 93 -2.37 -7.18 2.30
CA ILE A 93 -3.49 -6.83 3.19
C ILE A 93 -4.60 -7.88 3.17
N GLN A 94 -4.72 -8.68 2.11
CA GLN A 94 -5.76 -9.71 2.05
C GLN A 94 -5.56 -10.80 3.13
N GLU A 95 -4.36 -10.87 3.71
CA GLU A 95 -4.08 -11.83 4.78
C GLU A 95 -4.63 -11.37 6.13
N CYS A 96 -5.13 -10.14 6.19
CA CYS A 96 -5.70 -9.59 7.42
C CYS A 96 -6.97 -8.82 7.09
N PRO A 97 -8.13 -9.50 7.03
CA PRO A 97 -9.39 -8.82 6.68
C PRO A 97 -9.71 -7.63 7.57
N ARG A 98 -9.32 -7.69 8.86
CA ARG A 98 -9.53 -6.58 9.77
C ARG A 98 -8.74 -5.34 9.36
N ALA A 99 -7.54 -5.53 8.80
CA ALA A 99 -6.77 -4.40 8.28
C ALA A 99 -7.46 -3.78 7.08
N LEU A 100 -8.04 -4.60 6.23
CA LEU A 100 -8.79 -4.10 5.08
C LEU A 100 -9.97 -3.24 5.55
N THR A 101 -10.72 -3.72 6.55
CA THR A 101 -11.80 -2.94 7.15
C THR A 101 -11.27 -1.66 7.79
N ALA A 102 -10.10 -1.71 8.41
CA ALA A 102 -9.52 -0.54 9.08
C ALA A 102 -9.25 0.61 8.12
N LEU A 103 -9.06 0.34 6.83
CA LEU A 103 -8.85 1.42 5.85
C LEU A 103 -9.99 2.42 5.86
N LYS A 104 -11.21 1.96 6.14
CA LYS A 104 -12.36 2.87 6.28
C LYS A 104 -12.08 3.92 7.34
N TYR A 105 -11.56 3.49 8.48
CA TYR A 105 -11.31 4.40 9.60
C TYR A 105 -10.09 5.28 9.37
N PHE A 106 -9.10 4.79 8.64
CA PHE A 106 -8.02 5.66 8.19
C PHE A 106 -8.56 6.77 7.29
N CYS A 107 -9.51 6.44 6.43
CA CYS A 107 -10.12 7.44 5.55
C CYS A 107 -10.93 8.47 6.35
N GLU A 108 -11.70 8.02 7.33
CA GLU A 108 -12.61 8.89 8.07
C GLU A 108 -11.91 9.69 9.16
N ASP A 109 -10.98 9.06 9.88
CA ASP A 109 -10.44 9.62 11.11
C ASP A 109 -8.97 10.00 11.04
N ALA A 110 -8.26 9.59 10.00
CA ALA A 110 -6.82 9.79 9.94
C ALA A 110 -6.35 10.09 8.51
N ARG A 111 -7.12 10.89 7.78
CA ARG A 111 -6.83 11.17 6.38
C ARG A 111 -5.52 11.92 6.16
N ALA A 112 -5.01 12.59 7.19
CA ALA A 112 -3.73 13.27 7.09
C ALA A 112 -2.57 12.30 6.89
N TYR A 113 -2.75 11.05 7.30
CA TYR A 113 -1.70 10.04 7.14
C TYR A 113 -1.85 9.36 5.78
N HIS A 114 -0.72 9.06 5.16
CA HIS A 114 -0.70 8.44 3.84
C HIS A 114 -0.55 6.93 4.00
N VAL A 115 -1.56 6.19 3.59
CA VAL A 115 -1.59 4.74 3.75
C VAL A 115 -1.72 4.09 2.38
N ILE A 116 -0.79 3.19 2.08
CA ILE A 116 -0.88 2.32 0.89
C ILE A 116 -0.93 0.88 1.38
N ALA A 117 -1.87 0.12 0.83
CA ALA A 117 -1.95 -1.31 1.06
C ALA A 117 -1.71 -2.02 -0.26
N THR A 118 -1.00 -3.15 -0.20
CA THR A 118 -0.80 -3.98 -1.38
C THR A 118 -1.53 -5.30 -1.20
N GLY A 119 -1.96 -5.91 -2.29
CA GLY A 119 -2.56 -7.21 -2.22
C GLY A 119 -2.77 -7.81 -3.60
N SER A 120 -2.95 -9.13 -3.64
CA SER A 120 -3.24 -9.79 -4.89
C SER A 120 -4.68 -9.49 -5.29
N TYR A 121 -4.92 -9.42 -6.60
CA TYR A 121 -6.24 -9.13 -7.12
C TYR A 121 -7.27 -10.13 -6.59
N MET A 122 -6.97 -11.42 -6.68
CA MET A 122 -7.88 -12.46 -6.21
C MET A 122 -8.03 -12.44 -4.69
N GLY A 123 -6.95 -12.21 -3.97
CA GLY A 123 -7.01 -12.18 -2.52
C GLY A 123 -7.90 -11.07 -1.99
N ILE A 124 -7.83 -9.88 -2.59
CA ILE A 124 -8.69 -8.77 -2.18
C ILE A 124 -10.13 -9.03 -2.57
N ALA A 125 -10.37 -9.59 -3.76
CA ALA A 125 -11.72 -9.85 -4.25
C ALA A 125 -12.50 -10.79 -3.32
N ARG A 126 -11.81 -11.71 -2.62
CA ARG A 126 -12.46 -12.61 -1.67
C ARG A 126 -13.16 -11.87 -0.54
N HIS A 127 -12.78 -10.64 -0.26
CA HIS A 127 -13.30 -9.89 0.88
C HIS A 127 -14.26 -8.78 0.48
N GLU A 128 -14.62 -8.68 -0.80
CA GLU A 128 -15.45 -7.58 -1.27
C GLU A 128 -16.81 -7.51 -0.58
N ASP A 129 -17.38 -8.67 -0.22
CA ASP A 129 -18.70 -8.72 0.38
C ASP A 129 -18.70 -8.52 1.89
N THR A 130 -17.54 -8.62 2.55
CA THR A 130 -17.50 -8.61 4.01
C THR A 130 -16.62 -7.52 4.59
N SER A 131 -15.39 -7.41 4.11
CA SER A 131 -14.40 -6.52 4.73
C SER A 131 -14.01 -5.33 3.86
N TYR A 132 -14.37 -5.34 2.60
CA TYR A 132 -13.91 -4.31 1.68
C TYR A 132 -14.56 -2.97 2.00
N PRO A 133 -13.75 -1.91 2.19
CA PRO A 133 -14.28 -0.59 2.59
C PRO A 133 -14.75 0.21 1.37
N VAL A 134 -15.89 -0.15 0.84
CA VAL A 134 -16.45 0.47 -0.38
C VAL A 134 -16.56 1.98 -0.20
N GLY A 135 -16.05 2.73 -1.18
CA GLY A 135 -16.12 4.17 -1.18
C GLY A 135 -15.12 4.88 -0.24
N LYS A 136 -14.31 4.12 0.49
CA LYS A 136 -13.37 4.67 1.46
C LYS A 136 -11.92 4.45 1.07
N VAL A 137 -11.67 3.93 -0.13
CA VAL A 137 -10.32 3.69 -0.63
C VAL A 137 -10.24 4.10 -2.10
N ASP A 138 -9.02 4.46 -2.50
CA ASP A 138 -8.66 4.58 -3.91
C ASP A 138 -7.99 3.27 -4.32
N THR A 139 -8.02 2.92 -5.59
CA THR A 139 -7.41 1.69 -6.08
C THR A 139 -6.52 1.95 -7.27
N LEU A 140 -5.46 1.17 -7.36
CA LEU A 140 -4.55 1.16 -8.49
C LEU A 140 -4.29 -0.30 -8.84
N THR A 141 -4.54 -0.68 -10.08
CA THR A 141 -4.27 -2.03 -10.55
C THR A 141 -2.92 -2.01 -11.27
N LEU A 142 -1.97 -2.79 -10.76
CA LEU A 142 -0.64 -2.87 -11.34
C LEU A 142 -0.55 -4.12 -12.21
N ARG A 143 -0.14 -3.93 -13.47
CA ARG A 143 0.06 -5.02 -14.41
C ARG A 143 1.55 -5.23 -14.59
N PRO A 144 1.97 -6.46 -14.96
CA PRO A 144 3.40 -6.71 -15.17
C PRO A 144 4.04 -5.75 -16.17
N MET A 145 3.32 -5.35 -17.21
CA MET A 145 3.83 -4.41 -18.19
C MET A 145 4.08 -3.03 -17.59
N ASP A 146 3.17 -2.56 -16.74
CA ASP A 146 3.35 -1.27 -16.08
C ASP A 146 4.62 -1.26 -15.24
N PHE A 147 4.89 -2.34 -14.54
CA PHE A 147 6.10 -2.46 -13.72
C PHE A 147 7.35 -2.44 -14.57
N THR A 148 7.35 -3.16 -15.69
CA THR A 148 8.47 -3.20 -16.62
C THR A 148 8.74 -1.81 -17.19
N GLU A 149 7.69 -1.10 -17.59
CA GLU A 149 7.82 0.27 -18.09
C GLU A 149 8.44 1.19 -17.04
N TYR A 150 8.01 1.03 -15.80
CA TYR A 150 8.55 1.85 -14.72
C TYR A 150 10.04 1.59 -14.51
N LEU A 151 10.45 0.33 -14.51
CA LEU A 151 11.86 0.00 -14.35
C LEU A 151 12.72 0.64 -15.45
N ARG A 152 12.22 0.66 -16.68
CA ARG A 152 12.94 1.30 -17.78
C ARG A 152 13.06 2.80 -17.58
N ALA A 153 11.99 3.40 -17.08
CA ALA A 153 11.95 4.84 -16.90
C ALA A 153 12.96 5.32 -15.86
N ILE A 154 13.26 4.50 -14.85
CA ILE A 154 14.24 4.87 -13.83
C ILE A 154 15.65 4.41 -14.14
N GLY A 155 15.92 3.98 -15.37
CA GLY A 155 17.26 3.60 -15.79
C GLY A 155 17.66 2.18 -15.51
N GLN A 156 16.72 1.29 -15.22
CA GLN A 156 17.00 -0.12 -14.97
C GLN A 156 16.53 -0.99 -16.15
N GLY A 157 16.76 -0.50 -17.36
CA GLY A 157 16.30 -1.18 -18.55
C GLY A 157 16.83 -2.60 -18.68
N MET A 158 18.08 -2.82 -18.26
CA MET A 158 18.66 -4.15 -18.31
C MET A 158 17.90 -5.15 -17.44
N MET A 159 17.50 -4.71 -16.25
CA MET A 159 16.70 -5.56 -15.35
C MET A 159 15.33 -5.82 -15.94
N ALA A 160 14.71 -4.80 -16.53
CA ALA A 160 13.40 -4.96 -17.15
C ALA A 160 13.44 -5.93 -18.32
N ASP A 161 14.51 -5.86 -19.13
CA ASP A 161 14.68 -6.79 -20.25
C ASP A 161 14.85 -8.22 -19.76
N ALA A 162 15.61 -8.41 -18.69
CA ALA A 162 15.77 -9.73 -18.10
C ALA A 162 14.44 -10.28 -17.58
N MET A 163 13.60 -9.44 -17.03
CA MET A 163 12.30 -9.85 -16.53
C MET A 163 11.30 -10.16 -17.65
N SER A 164 11.50 -9.55 -18.81
CA SER A 164 10.61 -9.75 -19.95
C SER A 164 10.90 -11.07 -20.68
N ASP A 165 12.12 -11.57 -20.57
CA ASP A 165 12.50 -12.81 -21.20
C ASP A 165 12.05 -14.01 -20.40
#